data_a94ded14d60c5b5f9a7926dfa258e631
#
_entry.id   a94ded14d60c5b5f9a7926dfa258e631
#
_cell.length_a   1.000
_cell.length_b   1.000
_cell.length_c   1.000
_cell.angle_alpha   90.00
_cell.angle_beta   90.00
_cell.angle_gamma   90.00
#
_symmetry.space_group_name_H-M   'P 1'
#
loop_
_entity.id
_entity.type
_entity.pdbx_description
1 polymer ?
#
loop_
_entity_poly.entity_id
_entity_poly.type
_entity_poly.pdbx_seq_one_letter_code
_entity_poly.pdbx_strand_id
1 'polypeptide(L)'
;KMDSSDTLQPCLMFVFGGGFKQGSRDAAHYLPYYNHFAKKGFTVVAVDYRLGMIGEKAATPLNNKPLVRAISLAVEDLYSATEYLLKYAGELKIDTSEIVISGSSAGAITVLQADYEKRNNMPSDTILSNTFQYAGVISFAGGIFSTEGLPVYKIAPAPTLFFHGSADKLVPYNHRSFLKRGMYGSESLAQSFKLNAYP
;
A
#
# COMPACT_ATOMS: atom_id res chain seq x y z
N LYS A 1 -24.21 -5.58 29.80
CA LYS A 1 -23.70 -6.89 29.33
C LYS A 1 -22.93 -6.62 28.08
N MET A 2 -21.62 -6.60 28.12
CA MET A 2 -20.77 -6.64 26.94
C MET A 2 -20.88 -8.05 26.38
N ASP A 3 -21.47 -8.18 25.21
CA ASP A 3 -21.46 -9.41 24.44
C ASP A 3 -20.03 -9.57 23.91
N SER A 4 -19.25 -10.41 24.58
CA SER A 4 -17.93 -10.79 24.11
C SER A 4 -18.10 -11.79 22.97
N SER A 5 -18.38 -11.30 21.76
CA SER A 5 -18.23 -12.17 20.60
C SER A 5 -16.74 -12.47 20.46
N ASP A 6 -16.34 -13.73 20.59
CA ASP A 6 -14.97 -14.20 20.31
C ASP A 6 -14.65 -14.19 18.81
N THR A 7 -15.43 -13.45 18.03
CA THR A 7 -15.30 -13.39 16.57
C THR A 7 -14.13 -12.47 16.20
N LEU A 8 -13.18 -13.02 15.47
CA LEU A 8 -12.10 -12.25 14.87
C LEU A 8 -12.67 -11.26 13.85
N GLN A 9 -12.03 -10.10 13.72
CA GLN A 9 -12.49 -9.01 12.87
C GLN A 9 -11.54 -8.85 11.69
N PRO A 10 -12.03 -8.54 10.48
CA PRO A 10 -11.16 -8.10 9.38
C PRO A 10 -10.43 -6.83 9.76
N CYS A 11 -9.25 -6.64 9.22
CA CYS A 11 -8.41 -5.48 9.50
C CYS A 11 -8.18 -4.63 8.25
N LEU A 12 -8.38 -3.32 8.38
CA LEU A 12 -8.00 -2.33 7.38
C LEU A 12 -6.80 -1.53 7.89
N MET A 13 -5.64 -1.71 7.28
CA MET A 13 -4.46 -0.87 7.53
C MET A 13 -4.45 0.27 6.52
N PHE A 14 -4.34 1.51 7.01
CA PHE A 14 -4.32 2.70 6.15
C PHE A 14 -2.99 3.44 6.23
N VAL A 15 -2.43 3.78 5.06
CA VAL A 15 -1.19 4.56 4.89
C VAL A 15 -1.53 5.91 4.26
N PHE A 16 -1.21 6.99 4.97
CA PHE A 16 -1.54 8.35 4.54
C PHE A 16 -0.70 8.85 3.36
N GLY A 17 -1.21 9.86 2.65
CA GLY A 17 -0.50 10.57 1.59
C GLY A 17 0.36 11.71 2.10
N GLY A 18 1.08 12.37 1.18
CA GLY A 18 1.90 13.54 1.50
C GLY A 18 3.28 13.53 0.83
N GLY A 19 3.43 12.77 -0.25
CA GLY A 19 4.65 12.74 -1.07
C GLY A 19 5.88 12.24 -0.34
N PHE A 20 5.72 11.41 0.70
CA PHE A 20 6.79 10.96 1.59
C PHE A 20 7.54 12.09 2.31
N LYS A 21 6.94 13.29 2.39
CA LYS A 21 7.53 14.49 3.00
C LYS A 21 6.74 15.03 4.17
N GLN A 22 5.46 14.80 4.19
CA GLN A 22 4.51 15.37 5.16
C GLN A 22 3.28 14.48 5.27
N GLY A 23 2.39 14.82 6.20
CA GLY A 23 1.16 14.10 6.46
C GLY A 23 1.16 13.49 7.85
N SER A 24 0.01 12.97 8.24
CA SER A 24 -0.20 12.33 9.54
C SER A 24 -1.29 11.29 9.42
N ARG A 25 -1.15 10.18 10.14
CA ARG A 25 -2.13 9.10 10.19
C ARG A 25 -3.48 9.52 10.76
N ASP A 26 -3.50 10.55 11.60
CA ASP A 26 -4.67 11.07 12.32
C ASP A 26 -5.24 12.36 11.70
N ALA A 27 -4.83 12.71 10.48
CA ALA A 27 -5.36 13.89 9.80
C ALA A 27 -6.89 13.81 9.67
N ALA A 28 -7.57 14.89 10.06
CA ALA A 28 -9.02 14.94 10.22
C ALA A 28 -9.80 14.49 8.96
N HIS A 29 -9.26 14.73 7.77
CA HIS A 29 -9.91 14.37 6.51
C HIS A 29 -9.93 12.84 6.25
N TYR A 30 -9.14 12.03 6.97
CA TYR A 30 -9.20 10.56 6.89
C TYR A 30 -10.21 9.95 7.87
N LEU A 31 -10.60 10.67 8.93
CA LEU A 31 -11.50 10.14 9.96
C LEU A 31 -12.85 9.60 9.43
N PRO A 32 -13.51 10.25 8.43
CA PRO A 32 -14.72 9.69 7.84
C PRO A 32 -14.51 8.32 7.21
N TYR A 33 -13.35 8.10 6.55
CA TYR A 33 -12.98 6.82 5.96
C TYR A 33 -12.77 5.75 7.02
N TYR A 34 -12.01 6.05 8.08
CA TYR A 34 -11.79 5.14 9.20
C TYR A 34 -13.09 4.76 9.89
N ASN A 35 -13.93 5.74 10.20
CA ASN A 35 -15.23 5.53 10.83
C ASN A 35 -16.17 4.69 9.97
N HIS A 36 -16.10 4.82 8.65
CA HIS A 36 -16.91 4.02 7.73
C HIS A 36 -16.60 2.52 7.88
N PHE A 37 -15.33 2.15 7.88
CA PHE A 37 -14.91 0.75 8.01
C PHE A 37 -15.10 0.23 9.44
N ALA A 38 -14.79 1.03 10.45
CA ALA A 38 -15.03 0.65 11.85
C ALA A 38 -16.52 0.33 12.11
N LYS A 39 -17.44 1.13 11.55
CA LYS A 39 -18.89 0.84 11.64
C LYS A 39 -19.33 -0.44 10.90
N LYS A 40 -18.52 -0.94 9.99
CA LYS A 40 -18.74 -2.20 9.27
C LYS A 40 -18.08 -3.41 9.94
N GLY A 41 -17.50 -3.22 11.13
CA GLY A 41 -16.89 -4.30 11.91
C GLY A 41 -15.41 -4.54 11.60
N PHE A 42 -14.74 -3.65 10.87
CA PHE A 42 -13.30 -3.73 10.68
C PHE A 42 -12.55 -3.15 11.87
N THR A 43 -11.46 -3.79 12.28
CA THR A 43 -10.40 -3.14 13.03
C THR A 43 -9.64 -2.23 12.07
N VAL A 44 -9.60 -0.92 12.36
CA VAL A 44 -8.92 0.06 11.51
C VAL A 44 -7.60 0.48 12.15
N VAL A 45 -6.50 0.33 11.42
CA VAL A 45 -5.14 0.67 11.85
C VAL A 45 -4.57 1.73 10.93
N ALA A 46 -4.35 2.93 11.44
CA ALA A 46 -3.67 4.00 10.71
C ALA A 46 -2.16 3.96 11.00
N VAL A 47 -1.37 3.77 9.96
CA VAL A 47 0.08 3.51 10.05
C VAL A 47 0.87 4.81 9.87
N ASP A 48 1.82 5.08 10.77
CA ASP A 48 2.88 6.05 10.51
C ASP A 48 4.04 5.39 9.76
N TYR A 49 4.73 6.17 8.95
CA TYR A 49 5.90 5.72 8.22
C TYR A 49 6.96 6.83 8.12
N ARG A 50 8.21 6.45 7.93
CA ARG A 50 9.34 7.36 7.78
C ARG A 50 9.20 8.22 6.53
N LEU A 51 9.22 9.54 6.70
CA LEU A 51 9.07 10.52 5.63
C LEU A 51 10.40 10.72 4.89
N GLY A 52 10.80 9.74 4.07
CA GLY A 52 12.10 9.63 3.45
C GLY A 52 12.44 10.71 2.40
N MET A 53 11.48 11.58 2.06
CA MET A 53 11.67 12.70 1.13
C MET A 53 11.85 14.06 1.84
N ILE A 54 11.92 14.12 3.16
CA ILE A 54 12.22 15.37 3.90
C ILE A 54 13.64 15.82 3.53
N GLY A 55 13.76 17.10 3.12
CA GLY A 55 15.05 17.67 2.68
C GLY A 55 15.48 17.27 1.26
N GLU A 56 14.80 16.33 0.63
CA GLU A 56 15.15 15.89 -0.72
C GLU A 56 14.50 16.74 -1.82
N LYS A 57 15.21 16.86 -2.96
CA LYS A 57 14.67 17.48 -4.18
C LYS A 57 13.61 16.57 -4.81
N ALA A 58 12.71 17.17 -5.58
CA ALA A 58 11.72 16.40 -6.35
C ALA A 58 12.42 15.36 -7.25
N ALA A 59 11.87 14.16 -7.29
CA ALA A 59 12.40 13.10 -8.13
C ALA A 59 12.26 13.47 -9.61
N THR A 60 13.28 13.15 -10.39
CA THR A 60 13.29 13.27 -11.85
C THR A 60 13.58 11.91 -12.47
N PRO A 61 13.32 11.68 -13.77
CA PRO A 61 13.66 10.43 -14.43
C PRO A 61 15.14 10.04 -14.29
N LEU A 62 16.03 11.03 -14.22
CA LEU A 62 17.48 10.82 -14.08
C LEU A 62 17.95 10.75 -12.61
N ASN A 63 17.17 11.29 -11.67
CA ASN A 63 17.48 11.28 -10.24
C ASN A 63 16.26 10.87 -9.43
N ASN A 64 15.99 9.58 -9.36
CA ASN A 64 14.88 8.99 -8.62
C ASN A 64 15.32 8.20 -7.37
N LYS A 65 16.62 8.13 -7.07
CA LYS A 65 17.15 7.41 -5.90
C LYS A 65 16.49 7.81 -4.58
N PRO A 66 16.29 9.12 -4.27
CA PRO A 66 15.62 9.51 -3.03
C PRO A 66 14.18 8.99 -2.93
N LEU A 67 13.42 9.04 -4.04
CA LEU A 67 12.05 8.53 -4.08
C LEU A 67 12.02 7.01 -3.88
N VAL A 68 12.88 6.26 -4.55
CA VAL A 68 12.97 4.80 -4.39
C VAL A 68 13.28 4.44 -2.95
N ARG A 69 14.26 5.14 -2.33
CA ARG A 69 14.57 4.95 -0.91
C ARG A 69 13.37 5.27 -0.02
N ALA A 70 12.66 6.36 -0.28
CA ALA A 70 11.49 6.74 0.51
C ALA A 70 10.36 5.71 0.40
N ILE A 71 10.12 5.14 -0.79
CA ILE A 71 9.19 4.03 -0.99
C ILE A 71 9.61 2.81 -0.19
N SER A 72 10.89 2.39 -0.28
CA SER A 72 11.40 1.24 0.48
C SER A 72 11.24 1.43 1.99
N LEU A 73 11.57 2.61 2.53
CA LEU A 73 11.38 2.91 3.95
C LEU A 73 9.91 2.79 4.38
N ALA A 74 8.98 3.31 3.57
CA ALA A 74 7.55 3.25 3.89
C ALA A 74 7.00 1.81 3.78
N VAL A 75 7.49 1.01 2.84
CA VAL A 75 7.14 -0.42 2.72
C VAL A 75 7.66 -1.21 3.93
N GLU A 76 8.92 -1.01 4.34
CA GLU A 76 9.48 -1.63 5.55
C GLU A 76 8.66 -1.28 6.80
N ASP A 77 8.24 -0.01 6.95
CA ASP A 77 7.42 0.43 8.07
C ASP A 77 6.02 -0.20 8.06
N LEU A 78 5.41 -0.35 6.87
CA LEU A 78 4.15 -1.08 6.71
C LEU A 78 4.30 -2.55 7.06
N TYR A 79 5.39 -3.21 6.63
CA TYR A 79 5.67 -4.60 6.99
C TYR A 79 5.88 -4.77 8.50
N SER A 80 6.62 -3.86 9.14
CA SER A 80 6.83 -3.88 10.60
C SER A 80 5.51 -3.70 11.37
N ALA A 81 4.64 -2.81 10.90
CA ALA A 81 3.30 -2.65 11.46
C ALA A 81 2.44 -3.91 11.26
N THR A 82 2.55 -4.55 10.09
CA THR A 82 1.85 -5.81 9.81
C THR A 82 2.35 -6.94 10.71
N GLU A 83 3.66 -7.08 10.87
CA GLU A 83 4.27 -8.07 11.78
C GLU A 83 3.76 -7.90 13.22
N TYR A 84 3.68 -6.64 13.69
CA TYR A 84 3.09 -6.34 14.99
C TYR A 84 1.65 -6.82 15.10
N LEU A 85 0.82 -6.56 14.08
CA LEU A 85 -0.57 -7.03 14.08
C LEU A 85 -0.67 -8.56 14.07
N LEU A 86 0.16 -9.25 13.28
CA LEU A 86 0.20 -10.71 13.24
C LEU A 86 0.59 -11.29 14.60
N LYS A 87 1.58 -10.70 15.27
CA LYS A 87 2.06 -11.13 16.60
C LYS A 87 0.98 -10.99 17.69
N TYR A 88 0.21 -9.91 17.65
CA TYR A 88 -0.81 -9.58 18.67
C TYR A 88 -2.24 -9.79 18.18
N ALA A 89 -2.44 -10.57 17.09
CA ALA A 89 -3.73 -10.75 16.46
C ALA A 89 -4.81 -11.27 17.41
N GLY A 90 -4.46 -12.20 18.30
CA GLY A 90 -5.38 -12.74 19.30
C GLY A 90 -5.87 -11.68 20.29
N GLU A 91 -4.96 -10.85 20.81
CA GLU A 91 -5.29 -9.75 21.74
C GLU A 91 -6.12 -8.66 21.04
N LEU A 92 -5.79 -8.36 19.80
CA LEU A 92 -6.46 -7.35 18.98
C LEU A 92 -7.72 -7.87 18.29
N LYS A 93 -8.02 -9.16 18.41
CA LYS A 93 -9.14 -9.87 17.77
C LYS A 93 -9.16 -9.67 16.24
N ILE A 94 -8.00 -9.73 15.61
CA ILE A 94 -7.83 -9.57 14.17
C ILE A 94 -7.77 -10.95 13.48
N ASP A 95 -8.56 -11.11 12.41
CA ASP A 95 -8.38 -12.22 11.48
C ASP A 95 -7.19 -11.92 10.57
N THR A 96 -6.09 -12.65 10.77
CA THR A 96 -4.85 -12.44 10.00
C THR A 96 -4.97 -12.82 8.52
N SER A 97 -6.00 -13.56 8.14
CA SER A 97 -6.31 -13.89 6.75
C SER A 97 -7.12 -12.79 6.04
N GLU A 98 -7.65 -11.82 6.79
CA GLU A 98 -8.49 -10.72 6.28
C GLU A 98 -7.86 -9.34 6.51
N ILE A 99 -6.54 -9.23 6.34
CA ILE A 99 -5.82 -7.95 6.42
C ILE A 99 -5.82 -7.29 5.04
N VAL A 100 -6.56 -6.19 4.92
CA VAL A 100 -6.62 -5.33 3.73
C VAL A 100 -5.73 -4.10 3.97
N ILE A 101 -4.90 -3.76 2.99
CA ILE A 101 -4.08 -2.54 3.03
C ILE A 101 -4.68 -1.47 2.12
N SER A 102 -4.70 -0.24 2.59
CA SER A 102 -5.26 0.91 1.87
C SER A 102 -4.35 2.11 1.99
N GLY A 103 -4.33 2.96 0.99
CA GLY A 103 -3.52 4.17 1.06
C GLY A 103 -3.91 5.24 0.06
N SER A 104 -3.42 6.45 0.31
CA SER A 104 -3.65 7.62 -0.55
C SER A 104 -2.32 8.19 -1.07
N SER A 105 -2.20 8.48 -2.38
CA SER A 105 -1.00 9.09 -2.99
C SER A 105 0.28 8.33 -2.61
N ALA A 106 1.22 8.93 -1.87
CA ALA A 106 2.42 8.24 -1.36
C ALA A 106 2.06 6.96 -0.59
N GLY A 107 1.02 6.97 0.24
CA GLY A 107 0.53 5.78 0.92
C GLY A 107 -0.05 4.73 -0.03
N ALA A 108 -0.70 5.15 -1.11
CA ALA A 108 -1.18 4.24 -2.14
C ALA A 108 -0.03 3.60 -2.94
N ILE A 109 1.04 4.37 -3.21
CA ILE A 109 2.28 3.82 -3.76
C ILE A 109 2.86 2.77 -2.81
N THR A 110 2.91 3.07 -1.52
CA THR A 110 3.43 2.15 -0.48
C THR A 110 2.67 0.83 -0.46
N VAL A 111 1.33 0.85 -0.41
CA VAL A 111 0.53 -0.39 -0.33
C VAL A 111 0.60 -1.22 -1.60
N LEU A 112 0.58 -0.58 -2.79
CA LEU A 112 0.75 -1.28 -4.05
C LEU A 112 2.14 -1.89 -4.18
N GLN A 113 3.18 -1.17 -3.79
CA GLN A 113 4.56 -1.64 -3.80
C GLN A 113 4.75 -2.81 -2.82
N ALA A 114 4.17 -2.72 -1.62
CA ALA A 114 4.23 -3.78 -0.61
C ALA A 114 3.59 -5.09 -1.10
N ASP A 115 2.38 -5.05 -1.67
CA ASP A 115 1.78 -6.26 -2.24
C ASP A 115 2.62 -6.81 -3.40
N TYR A 116 3.12 -5.93 -4.30
CA TYR A 116 3.98 -6.33 -5.42
C TYR A 116 5.26 -7.03 -4.95
N GLU A 117 5.97 -6.47 -3.98
CA GLU A 117 7.21 -7.04 -3.45
C GLU A 117 6.93 -8.39 -2.76
N LYS A 118 5.85 -8.47 -2.00
CA LYS A 118 5.40 -9.70 -1.33
C LYS A 118 5.08 -10.81 -2.33
N ARG A 119 4.29 -10.51 -3.37
CA ARG A 119 3.89 -11.49 -4.40
C ARG A 119 5.05 -11.94 -5.28
N ASN A 120 6.13 -11.18 -5.31
CA ASN A 120 7.33 -11.49 -6.08
C ASN A 120 8.44 -12.13 -5.22
N ASN A 121 8.26 -12.28 -3.90
CA ASN A 121 9.28 -12.74 -2.95
C ASN A 121 10.57 -11.93 -3.12
N MET A 122 10.44 -10.59 -3.10
CA MET A 122 11.60 -9.72 -3.28
C MET A 122 12.49 -9.72 -2.02
N PRO A 123 13.81 -9.50 -2.16
CA PRO A 123 14.73 -9.50 -1.01
C PRO A 123 14.44 -8.44 0.05
N SER A 124 13.69 -7.39 -0.29
CA SER A 124 13.20 -6.37 0.64
C SER A 124 12.16 -6.90 1.64
N ASP A 125 11.50 -8.02 1.32
CA ASP A 125 10.50 -8.64 2.18
C ASP A 125 11.15 -9.72 3.09
N THR A 126 11.91 -9.27 4.08
CA THR A 126 12.51 -10.16 5.10
C THR A 126 11.77 -10.13 6.43
N ILE A 127 10.82 -9.22 6.59
CA ILE A 127 10.10 -8.97 7.84
C ILE A 127 8.92 -9.94 7.99
N LEU A 128 8.14 -10.09 6.92
CA LEU A 128 6.96 -10.95 6.93
C LEU A 128 7.26 -12.38 6.46
N SER A 129 6.56 -13.35 7.02
CA SER A 129 6.64 -14.74 6.55
C SER A 129 6.34 -14.83 5.04
N ASN A 130 7.07 -15.68 4.32
CA ASN A 130 6.83 -15.93 2.88
C ASN A 130 5.43 -16.48 2.58
N THR A 131 4.74 -17.05 3.57
CA THR A 131 3.38 -17.56 3.44
C THR A 131 2.31 -16.50 3.69
N PHE A 132 2.66 -15.37 4.32
CA PHE A 132 1.71 -14.28 4.54
C PHE A 132 1.41 -13.54 3.24
N GLN A 133 0.15 -13.19 3.04
CA GLN A 133 -0.31 -12.37 1.91
C GLN A 133 -1.46 -11.47 2.37
N TYR A 134 -1.49 -10.26 1.87
CA TYR A 134 -2.62 -9.34 2.10
C TYR A 134 -3.88 -9.85 1.40
N ALA A 135 -5.04 -9.69 2.05
CA ALA A 135 -6.34 -10.10 1.53
C ALA A 135 -6.87 -9.16 0.44
N GLY A 136 -6.43 -7.91 0.41
CA GLY A 136 -6.85 -6.93 -0.58
C GLY A 136 -6.06 -5.63 -0.52
N VAL A 137 -6.13 -4.85 -1.59
CA VAL A 137 -5.50 -3.52 -1.70
C VAL A 137 -6.55 -2.49 -2.14
N ILE A 138 -6.59 -1.33 -1.46
CA ILE A 138 -7.40 -0.17 -1.88
C ILE A 138 -6.46 1.01 -2.13
N SER A 139 -6.32 1.41 -3.38
CA SER A 139 -5.37 2.43 -3.83
C SER A 139 -6.08 3.70 -4.27
N PHE A 140 -5.83 4.82 -3.59
CA PHE A 140 -6.29 6.15 -4.00
C PHE A 140 -5.13 6.94 -4.61
N ALA A 141 -5.11 7.07 -5.93
CA ALA A 141 -4.08 7.78 -6.70
C ALA A 141 -2.66 7.21 -6.48
N GLY A 142 -2.51 5.88 -6.63
CA GLY A 142 -1.26 5.16 -6.45
C GLY A 142 -0.63 4.67 -7.74
N GLY A 143 0.51 4.00 -7.59
CA GLY A 143 1.25 3.32 -8.65
C GLY A 143 2.38 2.48 -8.09
N ILE A 144 3.02 1.68 -8.93
CA ILE A 144 4.21 0.88 -8.58
C ILE A 144 5.42 1.49 -9.27
N PHE A 145 6.50 1.69 -8.52
CA PHE A 145 7.79 2.04 -9.11
C PHE A 145 8.52 0.78 -9.56
N SER A 146 8.83 0.69 -10.85
CA SER A 146 9.54 -0.44 -11.43
C SER A 146 10.78 0.02 -12.19
N THR A 147 11.80 -0.83 -12.23
CA THR A 147 13.02 -0.65 -13.03
C THR A 147 13.04 -1.51 -14.29
N GLU A 148 12.06 -2.39 -14.46
CA GLU A 148 12.03 -3.41 -15.51
C GLU A 148 10.85 -3.26 -16.47
N GLY A 149 10.13 -2.16 -16.37
CA GLY A 149 8.93 -1.92 -17.15
C GLY A 149 7.65 -2.14 -16.35
N LEU A 150 6.56 -2.45 -17.04
CA LEU A 150 5.28 -2.73 -16.39
C LEU A 150 5.45 -3.88 -15.38
N PRO A 151 5.02 -3.69 -14.12
CA PRO A 151 5.15 -4.71 -13.10
C PRO A 151 4.55 -6.04 -13.50
N VAL A 152 5.33 -7.12 -13.32
CA VAL A 152 4.91 -8.50 -13.57
C VAL A 152 4.91 -9.26 -12.25
N TYR A 153 3.86 -10.01 -11.99
CA TYR A 153 3.67 -10.74 -10.75
C TYR A 153 4.01 -12.23 -10.91
N LYS A 154 4.79 -12.80 -9.98
CA LYS A 154 5.05 -14.25 -9.89
C LYS A 154 3.87 -15.00 -9.30
N ILE A 155 3.23 -14.41 -8.32
CA ILE A 155 1.97 -14.87 -7.68
C ILE A 155 0.94 -13.78 -7.94
N ALA A 156 -0.30 -14.14 -8.28
CA ALA A 156 -1.35 -13.17 -8.55
C ALA A 156 -1.45 -12.12 -7.42
N PRO A 157 -1.61 -10.83 -7.75
CA PRO A 157 -1.75 -9.77 -6.75
C PRO A 157 -2.99 -9.99 -5.88
N ALA A 158 -3.06 -9.33 -4.74
CA ALA A 158 -4.28 -9.26 -3.97
C ALA A 158 -5.40 -8.61 -4.81
N PRO A 159 -6.67 -8.95 -4.61
CA PRO A 159 -7.79 -8.21 -5.17
C PRO A 159 -7.61 -6.72 -4.91
N THR A 160 -7.62 -5.91 -5.98
CA THR A 160 -7.24 -4.50 -5.87
C THR A 160 -8.32 -3.57 -6.41
N LEU A 161 -8.71 -2.58 -5.59
CA LEU A 161 -9.56 -1.47 -6.00
C LEU A 161 -8.70 -0.23 -6.29
N PHE A 162 -8.80 0.28 -7.51
CA PHE A 162 -8.11 1.49 -7.94
C PHE A 162 -9.08 2.67 -8.03
N PHE A 163 -8.79 3.74 -7.29
CA PHE A 163 -9.45 5.05 -7.38
C PHE A 163 -8.42 6.08 -7.81
N HIS A 164 -8.52 6.60 -9.05
CA HIS A 164 -7.50 7.49 -9.59
C HIS A 164 -8.10 8.47 -10.59
N GLY A 165 -7.79 9.74 -10.44
CA GLY A 165 -8.19 10.75 -11.42
C GLY A 165 -7.36 10.65 -12.70
N SER A 166 -8.00 10.54 -13.87
CA SER A 166 -7.31 10.40 -15.16
C SER A 166 -6.44 11.61 -15.54
N ALA A 167 -6.66 12.76 -14.91
CA ALA A 167 -5.88 13.98 -15.12
C ALA A 167 -4.82 14.24 -14.02
N ASP A 168 -4.50 13.24 -13.19
CA ASP A 168 -3.50 13.38 -12.12
C ASP A 168 -2.11 13.65 -12.71
N LYS A 169 -1.53 14.79 -12.28
CA LYS A 169 -0.20 15.24 -12.72
C LYS A 169 0.92 14.89 -11.75
N LEU A 170 0.57 14.48 -10.52
CA LEU A 170 1.54 14.14 -9.46
C LEU A 170 1.92 12.67 -9.54
N VAL A 171 0.94 11.79 -9.40
CA VAL A 171 1.10 10.36 -9.63
C VAL A 171 0.50 10.05 -11.01
N PRO A 172 1.26 9.54 -11.98
CA PRO A 172 0.73 9.32 -13.32
C PRO A 172 -0.41 8.30 -13.28
N TYR A 173 -1.55 8.63 -13.88
CA TYR A 173 -2.67 7.71 -14.04
C TYR A 173 -2.30 6.48 -14.89
N ASN A 174 -1.62 6.70 -16.02
CA ASN A 174 -1.08 5.64 -16.87
C ASN A 174 0.33 5.25 -16.41
N HIS A 175 1.37 5.77 -17.07
CA HIS A 175 2.76 5.59 -16.64
C HIS A 175 3.63 6.78 -17.00
N ARG A 176 4.71 6.94 -16.27
CA ARG A 176 5.80 7.88 -16.58
C ARG A 176 7.12 7.17 -16.36
N SER A 177 7.75 6.76 -17.46
CA SER A 177 8.98 5.96 -17.41
C SER A 177 10.02 6.45 -18.44
N PHE A 178 11.29 6.20 -18.14
CA PHE A 178 12.41 6.36 -19.05
C PHE A 178 13.26 5.08 -19.01
N LEU A 179 13.54 4.49 -20.18
CA LEU A 179 14.24 3.21 -20.28
C LEU A 179 13.68 2.12 -19.35
N LYS A 180 12.35 1.94 -19.36
CA LYS A 180 11.59 1.02 -18.51
C LYS A 180 11.53 1.39 -17.02
N ARG A 181 12.34 2.34 -16.54
CA ARG A 181 12.38 2.76 -15.14
C ARG A 181 11.39 3.88 -14.88
N GLY A 182 10.45 3.70 -13.98
CA GLY A 182 9.47 4.74 -13.67
C GLY A 182 8.29 4.26 -12.85
N MET A 183 7.28 5.14 -12.78
CA MET A 183 6.03 4.91 -12.09
C MET A 183 4.96 4.40 -13.05
N TYR A 184 4.34 3.29 -12.71
CA TYR A 184 3.23 2.67 -13.44
C TYR A 184 1.96 2.86 -12.60
N GLY A 185 1.05 3.69 -13.09
CA GLY A 185 -0.15 4.09 -12.37
C GLY A 185 -1.31 3.13 -12.54
N SER A 186 -2.44 3.51 -11.94
CA SER A 186 -3.61 2.65 -11.79
C SER A 186 -4.17 2.13 -13.11
N GLU A 187 -4.16 2.93 -14.21
CA GLU A 187 -4.63 2.46 -15.51
C GLU A 187 -3.74 1.34 -16.08
N SER A 188 -2.42 1.56 -16.07
CA SER A 188 -1.48 0.54 -16.57
C SER A 188 -1.57 -0.76 -15.77
N LEU A 189 -1.71 -0.66 -14.45
CA LEU A 189 -1.85 -1.81 -13.57
C LEU A 189 -3.18 -2.52 -13.78
N ALA A 190 -4.30 -1.79 -13.84
CA ALA A 190 -5.63 -2.37 -14.05
C ALA A 190 -5.74 -3.07 -15.42
N GLN A 191 -5.15 -2.49 -16.47
CA GLN A 191 -5.07 -3.14 -17.77
C GLN A 191 -4.26 -4.44 -17.72
N SER A 192 -3.10 -4.41 -17.04
CA SER A 192 -2.28 -5.60 -16.83
C SER A 192 -3.04 -6.67 -16.04
N PHE A 193 -3.76 -6.29 -14.99
CA PHE A 193 -4.55 -7.21 -14.18
C PHE A 193 -5.65 -7.88 -15.02
N LYS A 194 -6.36 -7.09 -15.82
CA LYS A 194 -7.38 -7.60 -16.73
C LYS A 194 -6.82 -8.57 -17.76
N LEU A 195 -5.67 -8.25 -18.38
CA LEU A 195 -5.03 -9.11 -19.40
C LEU A 195 -4.55 -10.45 -18.82
N ASN A 196 -4.13 -10.46 -17.55
CA ASN A 196 -3.64 -11.66 -16.87
C ASN A 196 -4.74 -12.38 -16.05
N ALA A 197 -5.99 -11.94 -16.14
CA ALA A 197 -7.12 -12.45 -15.35
C ALA A 197 -6.85 -12.45 -13.83
N TYR A 198 -6.15 -11.43 -13.34
CA TYR A 198 -5.94 -11.23 -11.90
C TYR A 198 -7.20 -10.64 -11.25
N PRO A 199 -7.40 -10.89 -9.93
CA PRO A 199 -8.57 -10.40 -9.20
C PRO A 199 -8.58 -8.88 -8.98
#